data_dd78d71b0c69a3adb2c9df2b3bcda11a
#
_entry.id   dd78d71b0c69a3adb2c9df2b3bcda11a
#
_cell.length_a   1.000
_cell.length_b   1.000
_cell.length_c   1.000
_cell.angle_alpha   90.00
_cell.angle_beta   90.00
_cell.angle_gamma   90.00
#
_symmetry.space_group_name_H-M   'P 1'
#
loop_
_entity.id
_entity.type
_entity.pdbx_description
1 polymer ?
#
loop_
_entity_poly.entity_id
_entity_poly.type
_entity_poly.pdbx_seq_one_letter_code
_entity_poly.pdbx_strand_id
1 'polypeptide(L)'
;MSEKLGFDVIFLENSGADMSKLALPNIILRRAPGRTDPLKGKGSGEADLIDFGVTSDPTISSRPWIAKITGRLILANMEKIFLKIPTEQNFFMARVKSDLTSLDSRLLIFDPKVWGSYFLRMGSDVSDDSGLFLESIAMQRLLGAMNVGVTFSPFIRSPSYKGYSGTSNQKYHSWKFRLNNLLEDAPIIIKEKFFNQ
;
A
#
# COMPACT_ATOMS: atom_id res chain seq x y z
N MET A 1 14.44 14.60 -2.02
CA MET A 1 13.01 14.58 -2.46
C MET A 1 12.05 14.70 -1.27
N SER A 2 12.29 14.00 -0.15
CA SER A 2 11.48 14.12 1.08
C SER A 2 11.44 15.54 1.66
N GLU A 3 12.56 16.26 1.64
CA GLU A 3 12.64 17.64 2.15
C GLU A 3 11.74 18.64 1.41
N LYS A 4 11.55 18.48 0.11
CA LYS A 4 10.67 19.35 -0.69
C LYS A 4 9.19 19.15 -0.41
N LEU A 5 8.79 17.98 0.09
CA LEU A 5 7.39 17.63 0.31
C LEU A 5 7.02 17.51 1.77
N GLY A 6 7.98 17.69 2.71
CA GLY A 6 7.74 17.65 4.15
C GLY A 6 7.33 16.27 4.70
N PHE A 7 7.76 15.17 4.04
CA PHE A 7 7.43 13.81 4.49
C PHE A 7 8.55 13.20 5.33
N ASP A 8 8.18 12.49 6.39
CA ASP A 8 9.06 11.55 7.03
C ASP A 8 9.10 10.25 6.23
N VAL A 9 10.29 9.75 5.97
CA VAL A 9 10.48 8.45 5.31
C VAL A 9 10.90 7.44 6.36
N ILE A 10 10.09 6.41 6.54
CA ILE A 10 10.35 5.33 7.49
C ILE A 10 10.53 4.04 6.70
N PHE A 11 11.65 3.38 6.93
CA PHE A 11 11.93 2.06 6.35
C PHE A 11 11.70 0.99 7.43
N LEU A 12 10.73 0.12 7.16
CA LEU A 12 10.41 -1.01 8.04
C LEU A 12 11.04 -2.29 7.49
N GLU A 13 11.69 -3.05 8.36
CA GLU A 13 12.43 -4.26 7.99
C GLU A 13 12.18 -5.39 9.01
N ASN A 14 11.89 -6.61 8.54
CA ASN A 14 11.64 -7.79 9.37
C ASN A 14 12.45 -9.03 8.96
N SER A 15 13.33 -8.95 7.96
CA SER A 15 14.14 -10.11 7.53
C SER A 15 15.36 -10.34 8.41
N GLY A 16 15.70 -9.38 9.28
CA GLY A 16 16.93 -9.38 10.06
C GLY A 16 18.18 -8.97 9.26
N ALA A 17 18.00 -8.43 8.04
CA ALA A 17 19.11 -7.94 7.23
C ALA A 17 19.86 -6.80 7.90
N ASP A 18 21.18 -6.69 7.63
CA ASP A 18 21.97 -5.54 8.05
C ASP A 18 21.58 -4.29 7.27
N MET A 19 20.96 -3.33 7.97
CA MET A 19 20.53 -2.05 7.40
C MET A 19 21.54 -0.92 7.59
N SER A 20 22.72 -1.17 8.11
CA SER A 20 23.73 -0.13 8.40
C SER A 20 24.07 0.71 7.16
N LYS A 21 24.04 0.08 5.98
CA LYS A 21 24.28 0.73 4.68
C LYS A 21 23.13 1.59 4.17
N LEU A 22 21.95 1.51 4.80
CA LEU A 22 20.74 2.30 4.44
C LEU A 22 20.58 3.53 5.34
N ALA A 23 21.53 3.79 6.24
CA ALA A 23 21.52 4.95 7.12
C ALA A 23 21.74 6.24 6.29
N LEU A 24 20.66 6.79 5.77
CA LEU A 24 20.62 8.09 5.12
C LEU A 24 20.06 9.14 6.08
N PRO A 25 20.51 10.42 6.01
CA PRO A 25 20.16 11.45 7.00
C PRO A 25 18.65 11.66 7.22
N ASN A 26 17.84 11.36 6.21
CA ASN A 26 16.40 11.63 6.20
C ASN A 26 15.54 10.36 6.20
N ILE A 27 16.12 9.21 6.59
CA ILE A 27 15.40 7.94 6.66
C ILE A 27 15.44 7.42 8.10
N ILE A 28 14.27 7.21 8.66
CA ILE A 28 14.09 6.56 9.95
C ILE A 28 14.06 5.05 9.70
N LEU A 29 15.03 4.32 10.25
CA LEU A 29 15.06 2.87 10.16
C LEU A 29 14.34 2.26 11.37
N ARG A 30 13.45 1.30 11.13
CA ARG A 30 12.77 0.53 12.18
C ARG A 30 12.84 -0.95 11.86
N ARG A 31 13.17 -1.73 12.86
CA ARG A 31 13.19 -3.18 12.78
C ARG A 31 11.95 -3.73 13.45
N ALA A 32 11.10 -4.39 12.68
CA ALA A 32 9.96 -5.11 13.22
C ALA A 32 10.43 -6.43 13.88
N PRO A 33 9.78 -6.89 14.95
CA PRO A 33 10.12 -8.15 15.60
C PRO A 33 9.79 -9.34 14.68
N GLY A 34 10.78 -10.18 14.49
CA GLY A 34 10.63 -11.51 13.94
C GLY A 34 10.36 -11.59 12.42
N ARG A 35 10.67 -12.75 11.86
CA ARG A 35 10.21 -13.13 10.53
C ARG A 35 8.76 -13.59 10.64
N THR A 36 7.94 -13.17 9.70
CA THR A 36 6.66 -13.81 9.42
C THR A 36 6.86 -15.31 9.20
N ASP A 37 5.88 -16.09 9.59
CA ASP A 37 5.86 -17.53 9.33
C ASP A 37 6.08 -17.78 7.82
N PRO A 38 7.15 -18.47 7.42
CA PRO A 38 7.42 -18.73 6.01
C PRO A 38 6.30 -19.50 5.30
N LEU A 39 5.52 -20.28 6.06
CA LEU A 39 4.39 -21.07 5.55
C LEU A 39 3.20 -20.19 5.14
N LYS A 40 3.08 -18.98 5.68
CA LYS A 40 1.99 -18.05 5.34
C LYS A 40 2.25 -17.22 4.08
N GLY A 41 3.49 -17.22 3.59
CA GLY A 41 3.88 -16.49 2.39
C GLY A 41 4.25 -15.02 2.64
N LYS A 42 4.58 -14.32 1.53
CA LYS A 42 5.12 -12.95 1.57
C LYS A 42 4.07 -11.92 1.95
N GLY A 43 2.83 -12.14 1.57
CA GLY A 43 1.72 -11.23 1.83
C GLY A 43 1.43 -11.07 3.32
N SER A 44 1.48 -12.16 4.08
CA SER A 44 1.34 -12.13 5.54
C SER A 44 2.42 -11.23 6.17
N GLY A 45 3.69 -11.40 5.77
CA GLY A 45 4.79 -10.56 6.27
C GLY A 45 4.68 -9.09 5.94
N GLU A 46 4.14 -8.77 4.79
CA GLU A 46 3.88 -7.40 4.40
C GLU A 46 2.78 -6.77 5.26
N ALA A 47 1.71 -7.50 5.57
CA ALA A 47 0.66 -7.06 6.47
C ALA A 47 1.19 -6.84 7.90
N ASP A 48 1.97 -7.78 8.43
CA ASP A 48 2.57 -7.69 9.77
C ASP A 48 3.50 -6.47 9.90
N LEU A 49 4.23 -6.12 8.83
CA LEU A 49 5.06 -4.90 8.81
C LEU A 49 4.23 -3.63 8.92
N ILE A 50 3.10 -3.56 8.22
CA ILE A 50 2.22 -2.39 8.29
C ILE A 50 1.58 -2.32 9.69
N ASP A 51 1.11 -3.45 10.22
CA ASP A 51 0.57 -3.55 11.57
C ASP A 51 1.56 -3.04 12.61
N PHE A 52 2.81 -3.50 12.53
CA PHE A 52 3.87 -3.05 13.41
C PHE A 52 4.09 -1.53 13.30
N GLY A 53 4.19 -0.99 12.10
CA GLY A 53 4.35 0.45 11.87
C GLY A 53 3.21 1.26 12.48
N VAL A 54 1.97 0.85 12.26
CA VAL A 54 0.79 1.59 12.73
C VAL A 54 0.61 1.47 14.24
N THR A 55 0.92 0.31 14.85
CA THR A 55 0.62 0.08 16.27
C THR A 55 1.78 0.40 17.20
N SER A 56 3.01 0.28 16.75
CA SER A 56 4.20 0.33 17.61
C SER A 56 5.07 1.58 17.42
N ASP A 57 4.86 2.36 16.36
CA ASP A 57 5.61 3.59 16.12
C ASP A 57 4.71 4.83 16.22
N PRO A 58 4.80 5.61 17.33
CA PRO A 58 4.02 6.84 17.49
C PRO A 58 4.28 7.87 16.38
N THR A 59 5.45 7.87 15.77
CA THR A 59 5.78 8.75 14.64
C THR A 59 4.88 8.45 13.44
N ILE A 60 4.52 7.18 13.24
CA ILE A 60 3.65 6.72 12.16
C ILE A 60 2.18 6.95 12.55
N SER A 61 1.76 6.46 13.71
CA SER A 61 0.35 6.46 14.11
C SER A 61 -0.24 7.85 14.37
N SER A 62 0.60 8.85 14.66
CA SER A 62 0.17 10.24 14.88
C SER A 62 -0.02 11.04 13.59
N ARG A 63 0.36 10.52 12.45
CA ARG A 63 0.23 11.25 11.17
C ARG A 63 -1.21 11.22 10.66
N PRO A 64 -1.64 12.27 9.94
CA PRO A 64 -2.99 12.30 9.37
C PRO A 64 -3.21 11.22 8.32
N TRP A 65 -2.14 10.77 7.67
CA TRP A 65 -2.15 9.67 6.72
C TRP A 65 -0.77 9.04 6.59
N ILE A 66 -0.77 7.82 6.06
CA ILE A 66 0.41 7.02 5.77
C ILE A 66 0.36 6.61 4.29
N ALA A 67 1.49 6.72 3.60
CA ALA A 67 1.69 6.11 2.29
C ALA A 67 2.63 4.91 2.44
N LYS A 68 2.09 3.70 2.32
CA LYS A 68 2.86 2.46 2.28
C LYS A 68 3.27 2.17 0.86
N ILE A 69 4.57 1.98 0.64
CA ILE A 69 5.14 1.59 -0.66
C ILE A 69 5.96 0.32 -0.47
N THR A 70 5.80 -0.67 -1.37
CA THR A 70 6.64 -1.88 -1.35
C THR A 70 8.09 -1.52 -1.63
N GLY A 71 9.00 -1.91 -0.73
CA GLY A 71 10.38 -1.41 -0.64
C GLY A 71 11.32 -1.64 -1.83
N ARG A 72 10.89 -2.40 -2.85
CA ARG A 72 11.65 -2.63 -4.09
C ARG A 72 11.22 -1.73 -5.24
N LEU A 73 10.30 -0.80 -4.98
CA LEU A 73 9.67 0.02 -6.00
C LEU A 73 9.98 1.50 -5.77
N ILE A 74 10.15 2.21 -6.88
CA ILE A 74 10.22 3.65 -6.91
C ILE A 74 8.92 4.15 -7.54
N LEU A 75 8.16 4.97 -6.83
CA LEU A 75 6.97 5.62 -7.35
C LEU A 75 7.38 6.82 -8.21
N ALA A 76 7.32 6.66 -9.53
CA ALA A 76 7.86 7.65 -10.47
C ALA A 76 7.00 8.91 -10.62
N ASN A 77 5.71 8.83 -10.27
CA ASN A 77 4.76 9.95 -10.34
C ASN A 77 4.22 10.35 -8.96
N MET A 78 5.04 10.24 -7.93
CA MET A 78 4.68 10.48 -6.52
C MET A 78 4.01 11.84 -6.30
N GLU A 79 4.56 12.93 -6.85
CA GLU A 79 3.99 14.27 -6.71
C GLU A 79 2.55 14.34 -7.19
N LYS A 80 2.24 13.72 -8.34
CA LYS A 80 0.90 13.73 -8.94
C LYS A 80 -0.12 12.92 -8.13
N ILE A 81 0.34 11.90 -7.43
CA ILE A 81 -0.50 11.08 -6.54
C ILE A 81 -0.77 11.86 -5.24
N PHE A 82 0.28 12.38 -4.61
CA PHE A 82 0.19 12.97 -3.27
C PHE A 82 -0.53 14.33 -3.25
N LEU A 83 -0.55 15.07 -4.36
CA LEU A 83 -1.36 16.29 -4.50
C LEU A 83 -2.88 16.04 -4.42
N LYS A 84 -3.32 14.79 -4.46
CA LYS A 84 -4.74 14.40 -4.48
C LYS A 84 -5.14 13.55 -3.28
N ILE A 85 -4.32 13.54 -2.23
CA ILE A 85 -4.69 12.89 -0.98
C ILE A 85 -5.84 13.67 -0.33
N PRO A 86 -6.91 12.99 0.11
CA PRO A 86 -7.99 13.64 0.84
C PRO A 86 -7.47 14.38 2.07
N THR A 87 -8.05 15.55 2.34
CA THR A 87 -7.79 16.32 3.58
C THR A 87 -8.63 15.81 4.74
N GLU A 88 -9.69 15.08 4.43
CA GLU A 88 -10.60 14.48 5.39
C GLU A 88 -9.97 13.24 6.02
N GLN A 89 -10.37 12.95 7.25
CA GLN A 89 -10.00 11.71 7.94
C GLN A 89 -10.89 10.56 7.48
N ASN A 90 -10.57 9.34 7.95
CA ASN A 90 -11.37 8.14 7.71
C ASN A 90 -11.39 7.71 6.23
N PHE A 91 -10.25 7.76 5.57
CA PHE A 91 -10.14 7.38 4.15
C PHE A 91 -9.14 6.26 3.91
N PHE A 92 -9.33 5.58 2.77
CA PHE A 92 -8.41 4.59 2.23
C PHE A 92 -8.28 4.78 0.71
N MET A 93 -7.06 4.86 0.20
CA MET A 93 -6.76 4.98 -1.22
C MET A 93 -5.93 3.78 -1.68
N ALA A 94 -6.37 3.16 -2.73
CA ALA A 94 -5.67 2.07 -3.40
C ALA A 94 -6.09 2.02 -4.89
N ARG A 95 -5.32 1.30 -5.69
CA ARG A 95 -5.78 0.81 -6.98
C ARG A 95 -6.51 -0.51 -6.75
N VAL A 96 -7.72 -0.63 -7.25
CA VAL A 96 -8.52 -1.85 -7.17
C VAL A 96 -8.75 -2.41 -8.57
N LYS A 97 -8.92 -3.72 -8.69
CA LYS A 97 -9.35 -4.34 -9.93
C LYS A 97 -10.82 -3.98 -10.22
N SER A 98 -11.16 -3.92 -11.50
CA SER A 98 -12.51 -3.56 -11.95
C SER A 98 -13.60 -4.53 -11.46
N ASP A 99 -13.24 -5.79 -11.19
CA ASP A 99 -14.13 -6.81 -10.65
C ASP A 99 -14.24 -6.79 -9.11
N LEU A 100 -13.54 -5.86 -8.45
CA LEU A 100 -13.48 -5.72 -7.00
C LEU A 100 -12.99 -6.97 -6.24
N THR A 101 -12.26 -7.85 -6.89
CA THR A 101 -11.74 -9.08 -6.26
C THR A 101 -10.45 -8.85 -5.49
N SER A 102 -9.68 -7.84 -5.86
CA SER A 102 -8.41 -7.54 -5.20
C SER A 102 -8.01 -6.08 -5.38
N LEU A 103 -7.16 -5.59 -4.48
CA LEU A 103 -6.50 -4.30 -4.61
C LEU A 103 -5.00 -4.48 -4.88
N ASP A 104 -4.35 -3.40 -5.32
CA ASP A 104 -2.90 -3.37 -5.55
C ASP A 104 -2.18 -2.97 -4.26
N SER A 105 -1.52 -3.91 -3.60
CA SER A 105 -0.81 -3.69 -2.34
C SER A 105 0.49 -2.88 -2.48
N ARG A 106 0.98 -2.63 -3.70
CA ARG A 106 2.25 -1.91 -3.93
C ARG A 106 2.27 -0.48 -3.43
N LEU A 107 1.12 0.21 -3.49
CA LEU A 107 0.89 1.52 -2.91
C LEU A 107 -0.48 1.55 -2.24
N LEU A 108 -0.47 1.84 -0.95
CA LEU A 108 -1.66 2.10 -0.14
C LEU A 108 -1.49 3.45 0.53
N ILE A 109 -2.53 4.29 0.53
CA ILE A 109 -2.54 5.55 1.29
C ILE A 109 -3.78 5.54 2.16
N PHE A 110 -3.62 5.73 3.46
CA PHE A 110 -4.73 5.57 4.39
C PHE A 110 -4.55 6.39 5.69
N ASP A 111 -5.66 6.68 6.33
CA ASP A 111 -5.68 7.14 7.72
C ASP A 111 -5.22 5.97 8.64
N PRO A 112 -4.22 6.16 9.51
CA PRO A 112 -3.76 5.12 10.45
C PRO A 112 -4.89 4.51 11.28
N LYS A 113 -5.91 5.29 11.65
CA LYS A 113 -7.06 4.81 12.42
C LYS A 113 -7.91 3.82 11.62
N VAL A 114 -8.04 4.03 10.30
CA VAL A 114 -8.72 3.09 9.41
C VAL A 114 -7.99 1.75 9.38
N TRP A 115 -6.66 1.78 9.26
CA TRP A 115 -5.88 0.53 9.35
C TRP A 115 -6.09 -0.17 10.68
N GLY A 116 -5.91 0.53 11.79
CA GLY A 116 -6.06 -0.02 13.14
C GLY A 116 -7.45 -0.60 13.43
N SER A 117 -8.51 -0.04 12.84
CA SER A 117 -9.88 -0.48 13.09
C SER A 117 -10.31 -1.65 12.20
N TYR A 118 -9.85 -1.72 10.95
CA TYR A 118 -10.41 -2.62 9.96
C TYR A 118 -9.42 -3.59 9.33
N PHE A 119 -8.12 -3.27 9.31
CA PHE A 119 -7.10 -4.06 8.62
C PHE A 119 -6.14 -4.77 9.58
N LEU A 120 -6.11 -4.35 10.84
CA LEU A 120 -5.22 -4.93 11.85
C LEU A 120 -5.36 -6.46 11.91
N ARG A 121 -4.23 -7.14 11.98
CA ARG A 121 -4.09 -8.61 12.01
C ARG A 121 -4.59 -9.34 10.75
N MET A 122 -4.81 -8.63 9.64
CA MET A 122 -5.22 -9.34 8.42
C MET A 122 -4.16 -10.31 7.89
N GLY A 123 -2.89 -10.16 8.29
CA GLY A 123 -1.82 -11.11 7.98
C GLY A 123 -2.11 -12.53 8.48
N SER A 124 -2.94 -12.69 9.54
CA SER A 124 -3.37 -14.00 10.00
C SER A 124 -4.31 -14.72 9.02
N ASP A 125 -5.04 -13.96 8.20
CA ASP A 125 -6.00 -14.47 7.23
C ASP A 125 -5.34 -14.76 5.87
N VAL A 126 -4.12 -14.26 5.66
CA VAL A 126 -3.33 -14.45 4.43
C VAL A 126 -2.68 -15.84 4.44
N SER A 127 -2.83 -16.56 3.33
CA SER A 127 -2.21 -17.86 3.07
C SER A 127 -2.00 -18.03 1.58
N ASP A 128 -0.78 -17.81 1.11
CA ASP A 128 -0.43 -17.91 -0.31
C ASP A 128 -0.71 -19.32 -0.86
N ASP A 129 -0.46 -20.37 -0.05
CA ASP A 129 -0.71 -21.77 -0.41
C ASP A 129 -2.20 -22.09 -0.60
N SER A 130 -3.07 -21.39 0.13
CA SER A 130 -4.52 -21.55 0.04
C SER A 130 -5.15 -20.58 -0.98
N GLY A 131 -4.36 -19.77 -1.69
CA GLY A 131 -4.85 -18.76 -2.62
C GLY A 131 -5.49 -17.54 -1.93
N LEU A 132 -5.32 -17.39 -0.62
CA LEU A 132 -5.78 -16.25 0.15
C LEU A 132 -4.70 -15.17 0.17
N PHE A 133 -4.55 -14.47 -0.95
CA PHE A 133 -3.53 -13.44 -1.12
C PHE A 133 -3.86 -12.16 -0.36
N LEU A 134 -2.81 -11.45 0.07
CA LEU A 134 -2.92 -10.15 0.76
C LEU A 134 -3.88 -9.20 0.04
N GLU A 135 -3.77 -9.11 -1.27
CA GLU A 135 -4.56 -8.21 -2.12
C GLU A 135 -6.06 -8.52 -2.07
N SER A 136 -6.42 -9.79 -1.99
CA SER A 136 -7.82 -10.23 -1.91
C SER A 136 -8.38 -10.03 -0.51
N ILE A 137 -7.62 -10.38 0.52
CA ILE A 137 -8.02 -10.16 1.91
C ILE A 137 -8.17 -8.67 2.21
N ALA A 138 -7.22 -7.85 1.78
CA ALA A 138 -7.30 -6.39 1.95
C ALA A 138 -8.52 -5.79 1.23
N MET A 139 -8.90 -6.32 0.05
CA MET A 139 -10.11 -5.89 -0.64
C MET A 139 -11.37 -6.24 0.14
N GLN A 140 -11.48 -7.45 0.69
CA GLN A 140 -12.60 -7.84 1.55
C GLN A 140 -12.73 -6.93 2.78
N ARG A 141 -11.60 -6.63 3.45
CA ARG A 141 -11.56 -5.71 4.59
C ARG A 141 -11.98 -4.30 4.19
N LEU A 142 -11.55 -3.82 3.01
CA LEU A 142 -11.94 -2.52 2.49
C LEU A 142 -13.45 -2.43 2.25
N LEU A 143 -14.05 -3.44 1.61
CA LEU A 143 -15.51 -3.48 1.39
C LEU A 143 -16.28 -3.44 2.72
N GLY A 144 -15.81 -4.20 3.72
CA GLY A 144 -16.39 -4.15 5.07
C GLY A 144 -16.26 -2.76 5.71
N ALA A 145 -15.11 -2.12 5.60
CA ALA A 145 -14.86 -0.78 6.13
C ALA A 145 -15.72 0.30 5.44
N MET A 146 -15.91 0.21 4.13
CA MET A 146 -16.79 1.11 3.37
C MET A 146 -18.24 1.01 3.83
N ASN A 147 -18.74 -0.18 4.16
CA ASN A 147 -20.10 -0.39 4.65
C ASN A 147 -20.38 0.32 6.00
N VAL A 148 -19.33 0.67 6.74
CA VAL A 148 -19.42 1.39 8.03
C VAL A 148 -18.85 2.81 7.97
N GLY A 149 -18.71 3.36 6.76
CA GLY A 149 -18.45 4.78 6.54
C GLY A 149 -16.99 5.15 6.27
N VAL A 150 -16.09 4.20 5.99
CA VAL A 150 -14.76 4.54 5.47
C VAL A 150 -14.89 5.01 4.03
N THR A 151 -14.32 6.18 3.72
CA THR A 151 -14.30 6.71 2.37
C THR A 151 -13.21 6.03 1.54
N PHE A 152 -13.61 5.31 0.50
CA PHE A 152 -12.66 4.81 -0.48
C PHE A 152 -12.45 5.84 -1.60
N SER A 153 -11.18 6.17 -1.86
CA SER A 153 -10.78 7.06 -2.95
C SER A 153 -9.82 6.33 -3.89
N PRO A 154 -10.22 5.99 -5.11
CA PRO A 154 -9.29 5.40 -6.08
C PRO A 154 -8.24 6.43 -6.50
N PHE A 155 -7.08 5.98 -6.94
CA PHE A 155 -6.08 6.89 -7.50
C PHE A 155 -6.62 7.50 -8.81
N ILE A 156 -6.75 8.83 -8.86
CA ILE A 156 -7.14 9.57 -10.07
C ILE A 156 -6.16 9.32 -11.23
N ARG A 157 -4.91 9.03 -10.89
CA ARG A 157 -3.87 8.62 -11.83
C ARG A 157 -3.22 7.36 -11.33
N SER A 158 -3.08 6.37 -12.19
CA SER A 158 -2.38 5.13 -11.84
C SER A 158 -0.97 5.40 -11.33
N PRO A 159 -0.59 4.75 -10.23
CA PRO A 159 0.78 4.76 -9.76
C PRO A 159 1.73 4.19 -10.83
N SER A 160 2.79 4.93 -11.13
CA SER A 160 3.83 4.51 -12.09
C SER A 160 5.06 4.05 -11.34
N TYR A 161 5.37 2.77 -11.46
CA TYR A 161 6.49 2.16 -10.74
C TYR A 161 7.72 1.96 -11.62
N LYS A 162 8.91 2.14 -11.02
CA LYS A 162 10.20 1.67 -11.54
C LYS A 162 10.72 0.62 -10.56
N GLY A 163 11.36 -0.43 -11.06
CA GLY A 163 11.88 -1.52 -10.24
C GLY A 163 11.56 -2.89 -10.82
N TYR A 164 11.69 -3.91 -9.99
CA TYR A 164 11.49 -5.30 -10.38
C TYR A 164 10.36 -5.94 -9.57
N SER A 165 9.57 -6.77 -10.23
CA SER A 165 8.58 -7.62 -9.55
C SER A 165 9.30 -8.60 -8.63
N GLY A 166 8.83 -8.70 -7.39
CA GLY A 166 9.36 -9.67 -6.43
C GLY A 166 8.98 -11.12 -6.73
N THR A 167 7.98 -11.33 -7.59
CA THR A 167 7.46 -12.65 -7.91
C THR A 167 7.93 -13.13 -9.28
N SER A 168 7.95 -12.26 -10.28
CA SER A 168 8.26 -12.63 -11.69
C SER A 168 9.61 -12.09 -12.18
N ASN A 169 10.33 -11.34 -11.37
CA ASN A 169 11.58 -10.66 -11.73
C ASN A 169 11.49 -9.75 -13.00
N GLN A 170 10.26 -9.39 -13.39
CA GLN A 170 9.98 -8.54 -14.55
C GLN A 170 10.16 -7.06 -14.20
N LYS A 171 10.65 -6.28 -15.16
CA LYS A 171 10.76 -4.81 -15.03
C LYS A 171 9.38 -4.16 -15.17
N TYR A 172 8.96 -3.39 -14.18
CA TYR A 172 7.69 -2.62 -14.21
C TYR A 172 7.66 -1.49 -15.26
N HIS A 173 8.77 -1.19 -15.91
CA HIS A 173 8.86 -0.11 -16.90
C HIS A 173 8.60 -0.56 -18.34
N SER A 174 8.12 -1.79 -18.58
CA SER A 174 7.81 -2.26 -19.94
C SER A 174 6.56 -1.56 -20.50
N TRP A 175 6.54 -1.27 -21.81
CA TRP A 175 5.38 -0.67 -22.48
C TRP A 175 4.12 -1.55 -22.38
N LYS A 176 4.27 -2.87 -22.34
CA LYS A 176 3.19 -3.86 -22.15
C LYS A 176 2.52 -3.67 -20.78
N PHE A 177 3.30 -3.43 -19.73
CA PHE A 177 2.78 -3.18 -18.39
C PHE A 177 2.00 -1.85 -18.32
N ARG A 178 2.46 -0.82 -19.04
CA ARG A 178 1.75 0.47 -19.13
C ARG A 178 0.40 0.32 -19.85
N LEU A 179 0.37 -0.46 -20.93
CA LEU A 179 -0.86 -0.68 -21.71
C LEU A 179 -1.90 -1.45 -20.88
N ASN A 180 -1.47 -2.52 -20.19
CA ASN A 180 -2.36 -3.29 -19.30
C ASN A 180 -2.94 -2.41 -18.18
N ASN A 181 -2.12 -1.57 -17.56
CA ASN A 181 -2.58 -0.64 -16.54
C ASN A 181 -3.63 0.34 -17.09
N LEU A 182 -3.43 0.88 -18.28
CA LEU A 182 -4.40 1.79 -18.92
C LEU A 182 -5.74 1.10 -19.23
N LEU A 183 -5.70 -0.15 -19.68
CA LEU A 183 -6.90 -0.93 -19.97
C LEU A 183 -7.65 -1.32 -18.70
N GLU A 184 -6.96 -1.61 -17.61
CA GLU A 184 -7.58 -1.93 -16.31
C GLU A 184 -8.14 -0.68 -15.59
N ASP A 185 -7.55 0.51 -15.82
CA ASP A 185 -8.00 1.76 -15.19
C ASP A 185 -9.18 2.43 -15.93
N ALA A 186 -9.34 2.16 -17.23
CA ALA A 186 -10.38 2.77 -18.05
C ALA A 186 -11.81 2.63 -17.47
N PRO A 187 -12.22 1.47 -16.92
CA PRO A 187 -13.54 1.30 -16.31
C PRO A 187 -13.75 2.13 -15.03
N ILE A 188 -12.70 2.37 -14.26
CA ILE A 188 -12.76 3.12 -12.99
C ILE A 188 -12.97 4.60 -13.28
N ILE A 189 -12.22 5.15 -14.24
CA ILE A 189 -12.35 6.55 -14.68
C ILE A 189 -13.75 6.83 -15.25
N ILE A 190 -14.33 5.88 -15.97
CA ILE A 190 -15.67 6.00 -16.51
C ILE A 190 -16.71 6.01 -15.39
N LYS A 191 -16.59 5.14 -14.38
CA LYS A 191 -17.51 5.10 -13.23
C LYS A 191 -17.49 6.39 -12.42
N GLU A 192 -16.34 6.99 -12.12
CA GLU A 192 -16.26 8.28 -11.41
C GLU A 192 -17.04 9.39 -12.13
N LYS A 193 -17.00 9.45 -13.45
CA LYS A 193 -17.75 10.44 -14.22
C LYS A 193 -19.27 10.25 -14.20
N PHE A 194 -19.73 9.04 -13.93
CA PHE A 194 -21.18 8.72 -13.91
C PHE A 194 -21.81 8.73 -12.51
N PHE A 195 -21.03 8.61 -11.44
CA PHE A 195 -21.55 8.55 -10.07
C PHE A 195 -21.43 9.87 -9.30
N ASN A 196 -20.73 10.87 -9.85
CA ASN A 196 -20.59 12.21 -9.25
C ASN A 196 -21.47 13.25 -9.97
N GLN A 197 -22.53 12.85 -10.65
CA GLN A 197 -23.64 13.70 -11.08
C GLN A 197 -24.86 13.41 -10.21
#